data_a4b21fc7e3bdd39b5f6dbbb1a6701a31
#
_entry.id   a4b21fc7e3bdd39b5f6dbbb1a6701a31
#
_cell.length_a   1.000
_cell.length_b   1.000
_cell.length_c   1.000
_cell.angle_alpha   90.00
_cell.angle_beta   90.00
_cell.angle_gamma   90.00
#
_symmetry.space_group_name_H-M   'P 1'
#
loop_
_entity.id
_entity.type
_entity.pdbx_description
1 polymer ?
#
loop_
_entity_poly.entity_id
_entity_poly.type
_entity_poly.pdbx_seq_one_letter_code
_entity_poly.pdbx_strand_id
1 'polypeptide(L)'
;LDQNPDPSEKEIKNALRNNYCRCTGYVKIIAAVKLAAKLKREGVIPEPSENDWKVGSSVHRLDVEEKVLGTGKYPDDWYVPNMTYGSAVRAKYARARVKAIDASKALAMPGVYAVLTAEDIPGENKVGHIKHDQYTLIPVGGLTHYLGDAICLVVAEDAETLEKAKKLVKVDYEVLPAVHNPWEAAEENAPHVFEEEGTNVQAVRHVARGDAAGAIAKSKYVISQHFETPWTEHAFLEPECAVAYRDLDGDIMLLTTDQSAHTTLHECSLLLGSKKIKVQNQLVGGGFG
;
A
#
# COMPACT_ATOMS: atom_id res chain seq x y z
N LEU A 1 -5.32 -28.13 -17.32
CA LEU A 1 -4.63 -29.06 -18.21
C LEU A 1 -5.19 -30.50 -18.11
N ASP A 2 -5.80 -30.88 -16.98
CA ASP A 2 -6.41 -32.19 -16.80
C ASP A 2 -7.63 -32.41 -17.73
N GLN A 3 -8.39 -31.34 -17.95
CA GLN A 3 -9.56 -31.37 -18.85
C GLN A 3 -9.18 -31.11 -20.32
N ASN A 4 -8.13 -30.35 -20.57
CA ASN A 4 -7.63 -30.04 -21.91
C ASN A 4 -6.10 -30.09 -21.91
N PRO A 5 -5.48 -31.20 -22.32
CA PRO A 5 -4.02 -31.38 -22.29
C PRO A 5 -3.27 -30.62 -23.39
N ASP A 6 -3.96 -30.06 -24.38
CA ASP A 6 -3.36 -29.28 -25.48
C ASP A 6 -4.17 -28.03 -25.79
N PRO A 7 -4.22 -27.07 -24.85
CA PRO A 7 -5.03 -25.88 -25.01
C PRO A 7 -4.44 -24.91 -26.03
N SER A 8 -5.30 -24.36 -26.88
CA SER A 8 -4.97 -23.21 -27.70
C SER A 8 -4.73 -21.96 -26.81
N GLU A 9 -4.05 -20.96 -27.35
CA GLU A 9 -3.83 -19.70 -26.64
C GLU A 9 -5.13 -19.01 -26.22
N LYS A 10 -6.16 -19.11 -27.05
CA LYS A 10 -7.49 -18.55 -26.75
C LYS A 10 -8.13 -19.26 -25.54
N GLU A 11 -8.01 -20.56 -25.43
CA GLU A 11 -8.51 -21.34 -24.31
C GLU A 11 -7.74 -21.02 -23.02
N ILE A 12 -6.41 -20.88 -23.11
CA ILE A 12 -5.57 -20.44 -21.97
C ILE A 12 -6.01 -19.06 -21.49
N LYS A 13 -6.15 -18.08 -22.39
CA LYS A 13 -6.63 -16.73 -22.05
C LYS A 13 -8.03 -16.77 -21.43
N ASN A 14 -8.92 -17.59 -21.94
CA ASN A 14 -10.27 -17.74 -21.37
C ASN A 14 -10.24 -18.36 -19.97
N ALA A 15 -9.39 -19.35 -19.74
CA ALA A 15 -9.22 -19.97 -18.42
C ALA A 15 -8.66 -18.99 -17.38
N LEU A 16 -7.79 -18.07 -17.81
CA LEU A 16 -7.17 -17.06 -16.96
C LEU A 16 -7.99 -15.77 -16.79
N ARG A 17 -9.17 -15.69 -17.40
CA ARG A 17 -9.98 -14.44 -17.44
C ARG A 17 -10.32 -13.83 -16.09
N ASN A 18 -10.35 -14.63 -15.03
CA ASN A 18 -10.63 -14.19 -13.66
C ASN A 18 -9.37 -14.03 -12.80
N ASN A 19 -8.18 -14.25 -13.38
CA ASN A 19 -6.91 -14.11 -12.71
C ASN A 19 -6.21 -12.85 -13.22
N TYR A 20 -6.48 -11.72 -12.56
CA TYR A 20 -5.92 -10.44 -12.98
C TYR A 20 -4.46 -10.31 -12.56
N CYS A 21 -3.62 -9.93 -13.52
CA CYS A 21 -2.22 -9.60 -13.28
C CYS A 21 -1.87 -8.27 -13.96
N ARG A 22 -1.60 -7.24 -13.16
CA ARG A 22 -1.23 -5.90 -13.66
C ARG A 22 0.22 -5.85 -14.19
N CYS A 23 1.11 -6.76 -13.72
CA CYS A 23 2.56 -6.63 -13.90
C CYS A 23 3.10 -7.32 -15.15
N THR A 24 2.56 -8.50 -15.55
CA THR A 24 3.24 -9.41 -16.49
C THR A 24 2.80 -9.28 -17.95
N GLY A 25 1.67 -8.65 -18.23
CA GLY A 25 1.04 -8.66 -19.55
C GLY A 25 0.66 -10.08 -20.04
N TYR A 26 0.70 -11.08 -19.15
CA TYR A 26 0.34 -12.50 -19.38
C TYR A 26 1.26 -13.28 -20.34
N VAL A 27 2.20 -12.65 -21.03
CA VAL A 27 3.03 -13.32 -22.04
C VAL A 27 3.77 -14.53 -21.46
N LYS A 28 4.47 -14.34 -20.34
CA LYS A 28 5.21 -15.42 -19.66
C LYS A 28 4.29 -16.46 -19.04
N ILE A 29 3.13 -16.06 -18.53
CA ILE A 29 2.13 -16.97 -17.94
C ILE A 29 1.59 -17.91 -19.02
N ILE A 30 1.18 -17.36 -20.17
CA ILE A 30 0.68 -18.17 -21.31
C ILE A 30 1.77 -19.12 -21.81
N ALA A 31 3.02 -18.64 -21.93
CA ALA A 31 4.14 -19.46 -22.34
C ALA A 31 4.41 -20.61 -21.34
N ALA A 32 4.32 -20.34 -20.03
CA ALA A 32 4.48 -21.36 -18.99
C ALA A 32 3.37 -22.44 -19.07
N VAL A 33 2.11 -22.05 -19.29
CA VAL A 33 1.00 -23.01 -19.47
C VAL A 33 1.21 -23.88 -20.70
N LYS A 34 1.64 -23.30 -21.83
CA LYS A 34 1.97 -24.07 -23.06
C LYS A 34 3.11 -25.05 -22.81
N LEU A 35 4.17 -24.61 -22.12
CA LEU A 35 5.29 -25.48 -21.76
C LEU A 35 4.85 -26.62 -20.84
N ALA A 36 4.10 -26.31 -19.77
CA ALA A 36 3.57 -27.33 -18.86
C ALA A 36 2.67 -28.35 -19.61
N ALA A 37 1.83 -27.88 -20.52
CA ALA A 37 1.00 -28.76 -21.36
C ALA A 37 1.86 -29.70 -22.20
N LYS A 38 2.92 -29.21 -22.84
CA LYS A 38 3.87 -29.99 -23.63
C LYS A 38 4.57 -31.02 -22.76
N LEU A 39 5.19 -30.64 -21.66
CA LEU A 39 5.92 -31.51 -20.75
C LEU A 39 5.02 -32.63 -20.19
N LYS A 40 3.76 -32.29 -19.82
CA LYS A 40 2.77 -33.25 -19.34
C LYS A 40 2.43 -34.29 -20.39
N ARG A 41 2.24 -33.92 -21.66
CA ARG A 41 1.98 -34.85 -22.76
C ARG A 41 3.18 -35.75 -23.06
N GLU A 42 4.39 -35.22 -22.95
CA GLU A 42 5.64 -35.93 -23.19
C GLU A 42 6.08 -36.82 -22.00
N GLY A 43 5.43 -36.67 -20.84
CA GLY A 43 5.79 -37.37 -19.61
C GLY A 43 7.16 -36.92 -19.05
N VAL A 44 7.60 -35.68 -19.37
CA VAL A 44 8.90 -35.15 -18.98
C VAL A 44 8.74 -34.34 -17.70
N ILE A 45 9.54 -34.67 -16.70
CA ILE A 45 9.76 -33.83 -15.51
C ILE A 45 11.01 -33.00 -15.77
N PRO A 46 10.91 -31.65 -15.84
CA PRO A 46 12.09 -30.84 -16.09
C PRO A 46 13.07 -30.92 -14.91
N GLU A 47 14.34 -31.11 -15.23
CA GLU A 47 15.39 -31.01 -14.22
C GLU A 47 15.48 -29.57 -13.72
N PRO A 48 15.76 -29.36 -12.41
CA PRO A 48 16.04 -28.02 -11.88
C PRO A 48 17.19 -27.40 -12.66
N SER A 49 17.08 -26.10 -12.98
CA SER A 49 18.20 -25.38 -13.60
C SER A 49 19.41 -25.39 -12.66
N GLU A 50 20.59 -25.78 -13.16
CA GLU A 50 21.82 -25.63 -12.41
C GLU A 50 22.05 -24.15 -12.09
N ASN A 51 22.21 -23.85 -10.80
CA ASN A 51 22.52 -22.51 -10.33
C ASN A 51 24.03 -22.39 -10.10
N ASP A 52 24.71 -21.72 -11.02
CA ASP A 52 26.15 -21.49 -10.93
C ASP A 52 26.49 -20.19 -10.15
N TRP A 53 25.50 -19.52 -9.59
CA TRP A 53 25.61 -18.28 -8.78
C TRP A 53 26.33 -17.13 -9.47
N LYS A 54 26.40 -17.15 -10.80
CA LYS A 54 26.95 -16.04 -11.60
C LYS A 54 25.88 -15.04 -12.00
N VAL A 55 26.31 -13.86 -12.40
CA VAL A 55 25.42 -12.87 -13.00
C VAL A 55 24.77 -13.46 -14.25
N GLY A 56 23.43 -13.43 -14.30
CA GLY A 56 22.64 -14.01 -15.39
C GLY A 56 22.17 -15.45 -15.15
N SER A 57 22.55 -16.10 -14.03
CA SER A 57 22.00 -17.42 -13.68
C SER A 57 20.53 -17.30 -13.25
N SER A 58 19.73 -18.34 -13.53
CA SER A 58 18.32 -18.43 -13.17
C SER A 58 18.15 -18.96 -11.76
N VAL A 59 18.28 -18.07 -10.77
CA VAL A 59 18.07 -18.42 -9.37
C VAL A 59 16.57 -18.34 -9.05
N HIS A 60 16.03 -19.37 -8.43
CA HIS A 60 14.66 -19.35 -7.93
C HIS A 60 14.54 -18.38 -6.75
N ARG A 61 13.45 -17.64 -6.70
CA ARG A 61 13.10 -16.84 -5.51
C ARG A 61 12.86 -17.78 -4.33
N LEU A 62 13.24 -17.35 -3.13
CA LEU A 62 13.07 -18.16 -1.92
C LEU A 62 11.60 -18.45 -1.60
N ASP A 63 10.70 -17.54 -1.96
CA ASP A 63 9.26 -17.58 -1.69
C ASP A 63 8.41 -18.06 -2.88
N VAL A 64 9.02 -18.53 -3.98
CA VAL A 64 8.29 -18.88 -5.20
C VAL A 64 7.40 -20.11 -5.03
N GLU A 65 7.88 -21.11 -4.30
CA GLU A 65 7.16 -22.37 -4.11
C GLU A 65 5.86 -22.14 -3.33
N GLU A 66 5.92 -21.42 -2.22
CA GLU A 66 4.75 -21.09 -1.41
C GLU A 66 3.70 -20.29 -2.20
N LYS A 67 4.15 -19.36 -3.06
CA LYS A 67 3.26 -18.58 -3.93
C LYS A 67 2.60 -19.46 -5.00
N VAL A 68 3.36 -20.34 -5.63
CA VAL A 68 2.83 -21.21 -6.71
C VAL A 68 1.88 -22.26 -6.15
N LEU A 69 2.17 -22.82 -4.98
CA LEU A 69 1.32 -23.81 -4.30
C LEU A 69 0.15 -23.19 -3.55
N GLY A 70 0.15 -21.87 -3.33
CA GLY A 70 -0.89 -21.19 -2.56
C GLY A 70 -0.83 -21.50 -1.06
N THR A 71 0.32 -21.87 -0.54
CA THR A 71 0.55 -22.18 0.88
C THR A 71 1.16 -21.02 1.65
N GLY A 72 1.64 -20.01 0.94
CA GLY A 72 2.20 -18.81 1.53
C GLY A 72 1.15 -17.98 2.24
N LYS A 73 1.56 -17.29 3.31
CA LYS A 73 0.67 -16.52 4.16
C LYS A 73 0.93 -15.02 4.02
N TYR A 74 -0.16 -14.27 3.85
CA TYR A 74 -0.21 -12.83 4.06
C TYR A 74 -0.50 -12.51 5.54
N PRO A 75 -0.33 -11.28 6.00
CA PRO A 75 -0.66 -10.93 7.40
C PRO A 75 -2.10 -11.27 7.77
N ASP A 76 -3.06 -11.14 6.85
CA ASP A 76 -4.48 -11.44 7.08
C ASP A 76 -4.77 -12.95 7.30
N ASP A 77 -3.80 -13.83 6.99
CA ASP A 77 -3.89 -15.26 7.25
C ASP A 77 -3.35 -15.66 8.65
N TRP A 78 -2.88 -14.69 9.43
CA TRP A 78 -2.35 -14.94 10.76
C TRP A 78 -3.37 -14.63 11.84
N TYR A 79 -3.62 -15.60 12.71
CA TYR A 79 -4.50 -15.47 13.86
C TYR A 79 -3.74 -15.83 15.12
N VAL A 80 -3.71 -14.90 16.08
CA VAL A 80 -3.13 -15.11 17.41
C VAL A 80 -4.22 -15.21 18.46
N PRO A 81 -4.03 -15.99 19.55
CA PRO A 81 -5.01 -16.10 20.61
C PRO A 81 -5.36 -14.73 21.21
N ASN A 82 -6.65 -14.48 21.43
CA ASN A 82 -7.18 -13.22 21.95
C ASN A 82 -6.87 -11.99 21.08
N MET A 83 -6.73 -12.17 19.77
CA MET A 83 -6.52 -11.08 18.82
C MET A 83 -7.70 -10.12 18.84
N THR A 84 -7.39 -8.83 18.78
CA THR A 84 -8.35 -7.75 18.58
C THR A 84 -8.22 -7.19 17.18
N TYR A 85 -9.25 -6.48 16.72
CA TYR A 85 -9.29 -5.87 15.40
C TYR A 85 -9.20 -4.36 15.52
N GLY A 86 -8.34 -3.75 14.71
CA GLY A 86 -8.14 -2.30 14.67
C GLY A 86 -8.30 -1.75 13.27
N SER A 87 -9.00 -0.63 13.12
CA SER A 87 -9.12 0.08 11.85
C SER A 87 -9.36 1.57 12.06
N ALA A 88 -8.86 2.37 11.13
CA ALA A 88 -8.98 3.81 11.18
C ALA A 88 -10.37 4.30 10.77
N VAL A 89 -10.85 5.34 11.47
CA VAL A 89 -11.89 6.24 10.98
C VAL A 89 -11.21 7.25 10.07
N ARG A 90 -11.63 7.29 8.81
CA ARG A 90 -11.02 8.10 7.76
C ARG A 90 -11.72 9.44 7.57
N ALA A 91 -10.96 10.45 7.12
CA ALA A 91 -11.46 11.78 6.80
C ALA A 91 -12.55 11.73 5.72
N LYS A 92 -13.58 12.58 5.89
CA LYS A 92 -14.69 12.73 4.92
C LYS A 92 -14.44 13.83 3.89
N TYR A 93 -13.46 14.70 4.13
CA TYR A 93 -13.16 15.87 3.31
C TYR A 93 -11.68 15.89 2.96
N ALA A 94 -11.37 16.21 1.73
CA ALA A 94 -10.00 16.28 1.23
C ALA A 94 -9.18 17.38 1.94
N ARG A 95 -9.81 18.50 2.29
CA ARG A 95 -9.19 19.55 3.09
C ARG A 95 -10.20 20.10 4.10
N ALA A 96 -9.95 19.82 5.35
CA ALA A 96 -10.77 20.29 6.46
C ALA A 96 -9.95 20.33 7.75
N ARG A 97 -10.26 21.28 8.62
CA ARG A 97 -9.72 21.29 9.97
C ARG A 97 -10.56 20.43 10.89
N VAL A 98 -9.94 19.50 11.59
CA VAL A 98 -10.61 18.66 12.59
C VAL A 98 -10.88 19.50 13.85
N LYS A 99 -12.14 19.78 14.16
CA LYS A 99 -12.55 20.62 15.29
C LYS A 99 -12.72 19.81 16.57
N ALA A 100 -13.30 18.63 16.46
CA ALA A 100 -13.54 17.74 17.59
C ALA A 100 -13.75 16.30 17.12
N ILE A 101 -13.45 15.35 18.02
CA ILE A 101 -13.70 13.92 17.83
C ILE A 101 -14.55 13.46 19.02
N ASP A 102 -15.79 13.03 18.77
CA ASP A 102 -16.67 12.42 19.78
C ASP A 102 -16.75 10.91 19.56
N ALA A 103 -16.04 10.16 20.39
CA ALA A 103 -16.00 8.71 20.41
C ALA A 103 -16.92 8.09 21.49
N SER A 104 -17.66 8.90 22.25
CA SER A 104 -18.41 8.47 23.44
C SER A 104 -19.36 7.29 23.18
N LYS A 105 -20.08 7.34 22.03
CA LYS A 105 -21.00 6.28 21.64
C LYS A 105 -20.29 5.00 21.19
N ALA A 106 -19.14 5.13 20.54
CA ALA A 106 -18.32 3.98 20.16
C ALA A 106 -17.74 3.29 21.38
N LEU A 107 -17.18 4.05 22.32
CA LEU A 107 -16.62 3.54 23.58
C LEU A 107 -17.67 2.89 24.49
N ALA A 108 -18.92 3.34 24.43
CA ALA A 108 -20.02 2.73 25.19
C ALA A 108 -20.56 1.42 24.58
N MET A 109 -20.11 1.06 23.37
CA MET A 109 -20.57 -0.15 22.70
C MET A 109 -19.85 -1.39 23.27
N PRO A 110 -20.58 -2.45 23.69
CA PRO A 110 -19.96 -3.70 24.11
C PRO A 110 -19.00 -4.27 23.05
N GLY A 111 -17.86 -4.79 23.48
CA GLY A 111 -16.84 -5.34 22.58
C GLY A 111 -15.87 -4.31 22.00
N VAL A 112 -16.05 -3.01 22.28
CA VAL A 112 -15.09 -1.97 21.92
C VAL A 112 -14.10 -1.75 23.06
N TYR A 113 -12.82 -1.87 22.78
CA TYR A 113 -11.75 -1.73 23.78
C TYR A 113 -11.18 -0.32 23.86
N ALA A 114 -11.01 0.34 22.70
CA ALA A 114 -10.43 1.67 22.64
C ALA A 114 -10.83 2.43 21.39
N VAL A 115 -10.77 3.76 21.48
CA VAL A 115 -10.69 4.67 20.33
C VAL A 115 -9.47 5.55 20.58
N LEU A 116 -8.41 5.34 19.82
CA LEU A 116 -7.14 6.02 19.97
C LEU A 116 -7.07 7.21 19.00
N THR A 117 -6.60 8.34 19.49
CA THR A 117 -6.43 9.58 18.74
C THR A 117 -4.95 9.94 18.62
N ALA A 118 -4.62 11.06 17.99
CA ALA A 118 -3.27 11.57 17.93
C ALA A 118 -2.64 11.80 19.30
N GLU A 119 -3.44 12.09 20.33
CA GLU A 119 -2.99 12.32 21.71
C GLU A 119 -2.53 11.03 22.40
N ASP A 120 -2.98 9.86 21.91
CA ASP A 120 -2.62 8.55 22.47
C ASP A 120 -1.31 8.02 21.88
N ILE A 121 -0.74 8.68 20.88
CA ILE A 121 0.53 8.28 20.27
C ILE A 121 1.68 8.65 21.20
N PRO A 122 2.46 7.66 21.71
CA PRO A 122 3.47 7.92 22.73
C PRO A 122 4.75 8.57 22.19
N GLY A 123 4.99 8.51 20.89
CA GLY A 123 6.16 9.08 20.23
C GLY A 123 5.81 10.16 19.22
N GLU A 124 6.39 10.09 18.03
CA GLU A 124 6.17 11.06 16.97
C GLU A 124 4.93 10.71 16.15
N ASN A 125 3.98 11.63 16.04
CA ASN A 125 2.77 11.43 15.23
C ASN A 125 2.97 11.76 13.74
N LYS A 126 4.15 12.20 13.33
CA LYS A 126 4.50 12.43 11.93
C LYS A 126 5.47 11.36 11.45
N VAL A 127 5.16 10.77 10.32
CA VAL A 127 5.97 9.78 9.61
C VAL A 127 6.25 10.27 8.18
N GLY A 128 7.10 9.58 7.46
CA GLY A 128 7.41 9.86 6.06
C GLY A 128 8.79 9.36 5.69
N HIS A 129 8.89 8.77 4.52
CA HIS A 129 10.13 8.12 4.07
C HIS A 129 11.30 9.11 3.81
N ILE A 130 10.99 10.30 3.31
CA ILE A 130 11.98 11.33 2.99
C ILE A 130 11.83 12.54 3.93
N LYS A 131 10.59 12.97 4.16
CA LYS A 131 10.21 14.01 5.10
C LYS A 131 9.19 13.45 6.07
N HIS A 132 9.33 13.77 7.37
CA HIS A 132 8.34 13.43 8.38
C HIS A 132 7.24 14.50 8.40
N ASP A 133 6.42 14.56 7.36
CA ASP A 133 5.38 15.57 7.17
C ASP A 133 3.96 14.99 7.16
N GLN A 134 3.80 13.66 7.18
CA GLN A 134 2.52 12.97 7.11
C GLN A 134 2.08 12.53 8.51
N TYR A 135 0.91 13.00 8.94
CA TYR A 135 0.33 12.54 10.21
C TYR A 135 -0.11 11.09 10.13
N THR A 136 0.24 10.31 11.16
CA THR A 136 -0.33 8.96 11.36
C THR A 136 -1.81 9.06 11.73
N LEU A 137 -2.16 9.95 12.66
CA LEU A 137 -3.53 10.34 12.99
C LEU A 137 -3.62 11.86 13.00
N ILE A 138 -4.59 12.42 12.29
CA ILE A 138 -4.79 13.88 12.25
C ILE A 138 -5.24 14.36 13.64
N PRO A 139 -4.48 15.26 14.29
CA PRO A 139 -4.86 15.79 15.60
C PRO A 139 -6.05 16.73 15.52
N VAL A 140 -6.74 16.93 16.64
CA VAL A 140 -7.69 18.04 16.78
C VAL A 140 -6.96 19.37 16.54
N GLY A 141 -7.52 20.21 15.68
CA GLY A 141 -6.88 21.44 15.17
C GLY A 141 -6.05 21.23 13.91
N GLY A 142 -5.69 19.98 13.56
CA GLY A 142 -4.95 19.65 12.35
C GLY A 142 -5.80 19.68 11.08
N LEU A 143 -5.14 19.73 9.92
CA LEU A 143 -5.75 19.68 8.60
C LEU A 143 -5.70 18.27 8.02
N THR A 144 -6.76 17.90 7.31
CA THR A 144 -6.75 16.75 6.41
C THR A 144 -6.16 17.15 5.07
N HIS A 145 -5.45 16.23 4.41
CA HIS A 145 -4.77 16.45 3.14
C HIS A 145 -5.43 15.68 1.99
N TYR A 146 -6.17 14.61 2.32
CA TYR A 146 -6.92 13.79 1.35
C TYR A 146 -8.04 13.01 2.05
N LEU A 147 -8.93 12.37 1.29
CA LEU A 147 -10.05 11.58 1.82
C LEU A 147 -9.64 10.32 2.59
N GLY A 148 -8.40 9.91 2.49
CA GLY A 148 -7.85 8.73 3.17
C GLY A 148 -7.23 9.00 4.53
N ASP A 149 -7.01 10.24 4.93
CA ASP A 149 -6.37 10.59 6.19
C ASP A 149 -7.06 9.92 7.39
N ALA A 150 -6.25 9.32 8.27
CA ALA A 150 -6.75 8.68 9.48
C ALA A 150 -6.97 9.70 10.59
N ILE A 151 -8.13 9.67 11.22
CA ILE A 151 -8.51 10.60 12.30
C ILE A 151 -8.35 9.93 13.67
N CYS A 152 -8.80 8.71 13.81
CA CYS A 152 -8.63 7.90 15.02
C CYS A 152 -8.63 6.42 14.66
N LEU A 153 -8.11 5.58 15.56
CA LEU A 153 -8.09 4.13 15.43
C LEU A 153 -9.09 3.54 16.41
N VAL A 154 -10.06 2.78 15.91
CA VAL A 154 -11.00 2.01 16.75
C VAL A 154 -10.46 0.61 16.92
N VAL A 155 -10.52 0.08 18.16
CA VAL A 155 -10.11 -1.28 18.52
C VAL A 155 -11.29 -2.02 19.13
N ALA A 156 -11.61 -3.19 18.58
CA ALA A 156 -12.75 -4.01 19.01
C ALA A 156 -12.41 -5.50 19.04
N GLU A 157 -13.28 -6.29 19.67
CA GLU A 157 -13.12 -7.74 19.84
C GLU A 157 -13.22 -8.53 18.53
N ASP A 158 -14.02 -8.03 17.57
CA ASP A 158 -14.21 -8.65 16.26
C ASP A 158 -14.44 -7.60 15.17
N ALA A 159 -14.37 -8.04 13.92
CA ALA A 159 -14.51 -7.18 12.74
C ALA A 159 -15.92 -6.57 12.59
N GLU A 160 -16.98 -7.29 13.00
CA GLU A 160 -18.35 -6.79 12.90
C GLU A 160 -18.60 -5.66 13.91
N THR A 161 -18.17 -5.85 15.15
CA THR A 161 -18.20 -4.85 16.22
C THR A 161 -17.38 -3.63 15.85
N LEU A 162 -16.18 -3.83 15.28
CA LEU A 162 -15.31 -2.77 14.79
C LEU A 162 -16.01 -1.88 13.76
N GLU A 163 -16.61 -2.48 12.72
CA GLU A 163 -17.30 -1.72 11.67
C GLU A 163 -18.55 -0.97 12.15
N LYS A 164 -19.25 -1.52 13.15
CA LYS A 164 -20.36 -0.82 13.83
C LYS A 164 -19.85 0.36 14.66
N ALA A 165 -18.80 0.15 15.44
CA ALA A 165 -18.20 1.18 16.29
C ALA A 165 -17.64 2.37 15.50
N LYS A 166 -16.94 2.12 14.39
CA LYS A 166 -16.42 3.17 13.50
C LYS A 166 -17.52 4.14 13.04
N LYS A 167 -18.74 3.65 12.77
CA LYS A 167 -19.88 4.47 12.33
C LYS A 167 -20.44 5.35 13.45
N LEU A 168 -20.17 5.03 14.71
CA LEU A 168 -20.62 5.79 15.88
C LEU A 168 -19.68 6.94 16.24
N VAL A 169 -18.43 6.91 15.78
CA VAL A 169 -17.49 8.03 15.95
C VAL A 169 -17.96 9.22 15.13
N LYS A 170 -18.08 10.37 15.77
CA LYS A 170 -18.44 11.64 15.14
C LYS A 170 -17.22 12.54 15.10
N VAL A 171 -16.94 13.10 13.94
CA VAL A 171 -15.89 14.09 13.76
C VAL A 171 -16.52 15.38 13.27
N ASP A 172 -16.23 16.46 13.96
CA ASP A 172 -16.63 17.81 13.57
C ASP A 172 -15.54 18.45 12.72
N TYR A 173 -15.92 18.99 11.57
CA TYR A 173 -15.00 19.54 10.59
C TYR A 173 -15.36 20.97 10.22
N GLU A 174 -14.34 21.82 10.11
CA GLU A 174 -14.39 23.03 9.34
C GLU A 174 -13.87 22.77 7.93
N VAL A 175 -14.78 22.68 6.97
CA VAL A 175 -14.45 22.37 5.58
C VAL A 175 -13.80 23.56 4.91
N LEU A 176 -12.68 23.35 4.24
CA LEU A 176 -11.86 24.37 3.60
C LEU A 176 -11.76 24.10 2.08
N PRO A 177 -11.47 25.14 1.27
CA PRO A 177 -11.21 24.97 -0.14
C PRO A 177 -10.05 23.98 -0.37
N ALA A 178 -10.25 23.01 -1.24
CA ALA A 178 -9.23 22.01 -1.61
C ALA A 178 -8.80 22.23 -3.07
N VAL A 179 -7.58 21.84 -3.40
CA VAL A 179 -7.07 21.75 -4.78
C VAL A 179 -7.09 20.30 -5.23
N HIS A 180 -7.51 20.04 -6.46
CA HIS A 180 -7.70 18.67 -6.96
C HIS A 180 -6.84 18.33 -8.17
N ASN A 181 -6.09 19.32 -8.69
CA ASN A 181 -5.17 19.09 -9.80
C ASN A 181 -3.91 19.96 -9.67
N PRO A 182 -2.80 19.57 -10.32
CA PRO A 182 -1.53 20.27 -10.18
C PRO A 182 -1.52 21.67 -10.79
N TRP A 183 -2.37 21.97 -11.77
CA TRP A 183 -2.42 23.30 -12.38
C TRP A 183 -3.06 24.31 -11.40
N GLU A 184 -4.19 23.96 -10.80
CA GLU A 184 -4.79 24.76 -9.72
C GLU A 184 -3.84 24.92 -8.53
N ALA A 185 -3.15 23.84 -8.16
CA ALA A 185 -2.18 23.86 -7.06
C ALA A 185 -0.98 24.78 -7.31
N ALA A 186 -0.63 25.02 -8.57
CA ALA A 186 0.48 25.90 -8.97
C ALA A 186 0.09 27.38 -9.09
N GLU A 187 -1.19 27.74 -8.96
CA GLU A 187 -1.63 29.14 -8.97
C GLU A 187 -1.13 29.90 -7.73
N GLU A 188 -0.79 31.17 -7.89
CA GLU A 188 -0.19 32.00 -6.84
C GLU A 188 -1.01 32.05 -5.55
N ASN A 189 -2.35 32.04 -5.67
CA ASN A 189 -3.28 32.13 -4.54
C ASN A 189 -3.91 30.79 -4.15
N ALA A 190 -3.38 29.67 -4.68
CA ALA A 190 -3.89 28.36 -4.34
C ALA A 190 -3.70 28.04 -2.85
N PRO A 191 -4.70 27.41 -2.20
CA PRO A 191 -4.49 26.94 -0.84
C PRO A 191 -3.38 25.88 -0.80
N HIS A 192 -2.47 26.01 0.15
CA HIS A 192 -1.39 25.05 0.32
C HIS A 192 -1.90 23.76 0.93
N VAL A 193 -1.51 22.61 0.37
CA VAL A 193 -1.84 21.28 0.92
C VAL A 193 -1.18 21.12 2.29
N PHE A 194 0.09 21.50 2.41
CA PHE A 194 0.82 21.59 3.66
C PHE A 194 1.03 23.09 3.97
N GLU A 195 0.28 23.62 4.94
CA GLU A 195 0.33 25.05 5.29
C GLU A 195 1.74 25.49 5.72
N GLU A 196 2.45 24.63 6.42
CA GLU A 196 3.81 24.89 6.92
C GLU A 196 4.88 24.98 5.82
N GLU A 197 4.66 24.38 4.66
CA GLU A 197 5.62 24.38 3.54
C GLU A 197 5.58 25.69 2.73
N GLY A 198 4.49 26.45 2.79
CA GLY A 198 4.34 27.71 2.08
C GLY A 198 4.34 27.60 0.54
N THR A 199 4.23 26.37 0.03
CA THR A 199 4.17 26.06 -1.42
C THR A 199 3.55 24.69 -1.66
N ASN A 200 2.91 24.53 -2.83
CA ASN A 200 2.46 23.24 -3.32
C ASN A 200 3.49 22.55 -4.23
N VAL A 201 4.66 23.16 -4.45
CA VAL A 201 5.75 22.57 -5.25
C VAL A 201 6.64 21.73 -4.34
N GLN A 202 6.45 20.43 -4.36
CA GLN A 202 7.20 19.49 -3.52
C GLN A 202 8.69 19.44 -3.88
N ALA A 203 9.03 19.41 -5.17
CA ALA A 203 10.40 19.35 -5.63
C ALA A 203 10.54 19.84 -7.08
N VAL A 204 11.66 20.48 -7.37
CA VAL A 204 12.07 20.81 -8.72
C VAL A 204 13.34 20.03 -9.04
N ARG A 205 13.35 19.32 -10.16
CA ARG A 205 14.53 18.61 -10.67
C ARG A 205 14.77 19.05 -12.12
N HIS A 206 15.96 19.56 -12.38
CA HIS A 206 16.39 19.96 -13.71
C HIS A 206 17.40 18.95 -14.25
N VAL A 207 17.05 18.30 -15.38
CA VAL A 207 17.94 17.41 -16.11
C VAL A 207 18.08 17.93 -17.52
N ALA A 208 19.30 18.21 -17.94
CA ALA A 208 19.58 18.75 -19.27
C ALA A 208 20.76 17.99 -19.92
N ARG A 209 20.63 17.72 -21.21
CA ARG A 209 21.71 17.19 -22.05
C ARG A 209 21.69 17.86 -23.43
N GLY A 210 22.77 18.55 -23.78
CA GLY A 210 22.87 19.31 -25.01
C GLY A 210 21.93 20.52 -25.06
N ASP A 211 21.62 20.98 -26.24
CA ASP A 211 20.70 22.09 -26.53
C ASP A 211 19.37 21.53 -27.08
N ALA A 212 18.46 21.16 -26.20
CA ALA A 212 17.16 20.59 -26.56
C ALA A 212 16.29 21.64 -27.33
N ALA A 213 16.28 22.90 -26.85
CA ALA A 213 15.49 23.96 -27.47
C ALA A 213 15.94 24.23 -28.91
N GLY A 214 17.26 24.35 -29.14
CA GLY A 214 17.81 24.51 -30.47
C GLY A 214 17.60 23.31 -31.39
N ALA A 215 17.61 22.09 -30.83
CA ALA A 215 17.30 20.88 -31.60
C ALA A 215 15.83 20.84 -32.03
N ILE A 216 14.89 21.16 -31.14
CA ILE A 216 13.45 21.25 -31.46
C ILE A 216 13.21 22.33 -32.53
N ALA A 217 13.79 23.52 -32.37
CA ALA A 217 13.64 24.62 -33.34
C ALA A 217 14.15 24.29 -34.78
N LYS A 218 15.13 23.40 -34.87
CA LYS A 218 15.70 22.93 -36.17
C LYS A 218 15.01 21.66 -36.69
N SER A 219 14.10 21.05 -35.91
CA SER A 219 13.44 19.83 -36.34
C SER A 219 12.42 20.09 -37.46
N LYS A 220 12.41 19.22 -38.48
CA LYS A 220 11.46 19.30 -39.58
C LYS A 220 10.02 19.08 -39.13
N TYR A 221 9.83 18.24 -38.13
CA TYR A 221 8.52 17.89 -37.55
C TYR A 221 8.56 18.08 -36.04
N VAL A 222 7.62 18.83 -35.52
CA VAL A 222 7.41 19.03 -34.07
C VAL A 222 5.97 18.71 -33.81
N ILE A 223 5.73 17.81 -32.86
CA ILE A 223 4.40 17.43 -32.39
C ILE A 223 4.30 17.83 -30.92
N SER A 224 3.26 18.57 -30.54
CA SER A 224 2.93 18.91 -29.21
C SER A 224 1.50 18.43 -28.92
N GLN A 225 1.33 17.60 -27.92
CA GLN A 225 0.03 17.00 -27.61
C GLN A 225 -0.12 16.84 -26.11
N HIS A 226 -1.36 16.97 -25.64
CA HIS A 226 -1.73 16.65 -24.26
C HIS A 226 -2.00 15.14 -24.14
N PHE A 227 -1.45 14.51 -23.10
CA PHE A 227 -1.68 13.10 -22.75
C PHE A 227 -2.18 13.02 -21.32
N GLU A 228 -3.21 12.22 -21.09
CA GLU A 228 -3.78 11.98 -19.78
C GLU A 228 -3.98 10.47 -19.58
N THR A 229 -3.60 9.96 -18.42
CA THR A 229 -3.86 8.59 -18.01
C THR A 229 -4.83 8.60 -16.81
N PRO A 230 -5.79 7.67 -16.76
CA PRO A 230 -6.69 7.58 -15.62
C PRO A 230 -5.96 7.09 -14.37
N TRP A 231 -6.49 7.43 -13.21
CA TRP A 231 -6.14 6.79 -11.96
C TRP A 231 -6.52 5.32 -12.02
N THR A 232 -5.62 4.45 -11.63
CA THR A 232 -5.84 2.99 -11.70
C THR A 232 -5.32 2.36 -10.43
N GLU A 233 -6.19 1.59 -9.76
CA GLU A 233 -5.81 0.77 -8.62
C GLU A 233 -4.88 -0.37 -9.07
N HIS A 234 -3.85 -0.65 -8.28
CA HIS A 234 -2.88 -1.71 -8.55
C HIS A 234 -3.50 -3.11 -8.43
N ALA A 235 -4.46 -3.28 -7.54
CA ALA A 235 -5.20 -4.51 -7.32
C ALA A 235 -4.29 -5.73 -7.08
N PHE A 236 -3.26 -5.57 -6.25
CA PHE A 236 -2.42 -6.68 -5.83
C PHE A 236 -3.20 -7.65 -4.93
N LEU A 237 -2.71 -8.89 -4.83
CA LEU A 237 -3.41 -9.97 -4.11
C LEU A 237 -3.32 -9.82 -2.59
N GLU A 238 -2.30 -9.15 -2.09
CA GLU A 238 -2.04 -8.91 -0.67
C GLU A 238 -3.13 -8.02 -0.05
N PRO A 239 -3.79 -8.43 1.05
CA PRO A 239 -4.66 -7.55 1.82
C PRO A 239 -3.85 -6.47 2.56
N GLU A 240 -4.40 -5.26 2.65
CA GLU A 240 -3.86 -4.16 3.44
C GLU A 240 -4.04 -4.44 4.94
N CYS A 241 -3.12 -5.19 5.53
CA CYS A 241 -3.21 -5.68 6.90
C CYS A 241 -1.84 -5.77 7.57
N ALA A 242 -1.81 -5.64 8.89
CA ALA A 242 -0.67 -5.96 9.72
C ALA A 242 -1.14 -6.63 11.01
N VAL A 243 -0.36 -7.57 11.54
CA VAL A 243 -0.62 -8.23 12.82
C VAL A 243 0.49 -7.90 13.80
N ALA A 244 0.12 -7.46 15.00
CA ALA A 244 1.06 -7.15 16.06
C ALA A 244 0.79 -8.02 17.29
N TYR A 245 1.86 -8.53 17.90
CA TYR A 245 1.79 -9.28 19.17
C TYR A 245 3.07 -9.10 19.98
N ARG A 246 3.03 -9.46 21.27
CA ARG A 246 4.26 -9.54 22.07
C ARG A 246 4.91 -10.90 21.90
N ASP A 247 6.19 -10.90 21.57
CA ASP A 247 6.99 -12.12 21.51
C ASP A 247 7.40 -12.60 22.93
N LEU A 248 8.16 -13.68 22.98
CA LEU A 248 8.62 -14.29 24.24
C LEU A 248 9.58 -13.39 25.03
N ASP A 249 10.26 -12.46 24.38
CA ASP A 249 11.15 -11.49 25.02
C ASP A 249 10.38 -10.26 25.55
N GLY A 250 9.09 -10.17 25.21
CA GLY A 250 8.22 -9.03 25.53
C GLY A 250 8.35 -7.88 24.53
N ASP A 251 9.07 -8.05 23.44
CA ASP A 251 9.16 -7.09 22.34
C ASP A 251 7.89 -7.13 21.48
N ILE A 252 7.60 -6.04 20.78
CA ILE A 252 6.51 -6.01 19.81
C ILE A 252 6.97 -6.64 18.51
N MET A 253 6.35 -7.74 18.10
CA MET A 253 6.51 -8.33 16.79
C MET A 253 5.44 -7.78 15.86
N LEU A 254 5.85 -7.27 14.69
CA LEU A 254 4.98 -6.86 13.59
C LEU A 254 5.13 -7.85 12.43
N LEU A 255 4.04 -8.51 12.06
CA LEU A 255 3.91 -9.21 10.80
C LEU A 255 3.26 -8.24 9.81
N THR A 256 3.98 -7.87 8.77
CA THR A 256 3.53 -6.87 7.80
C THR A 256 3.99 -7.25 6.40
N THR A 257 3.57 -6.53 5.42
CA THR A 257 4.07 -6.58 4.05
C THR A 257 4.37 -5.17 3.60
N ASP A 258 5.58 -4.96 3.15
CA ASP A 258 5.99 -3.71 2.51
C ASP A 258 7.24 -3.95 1.66
N GLN A 259 7.69 -2.92 0.95
CA GLN A 259 8.90 -2.99 0.15
C GLN A 259 10.17 -2.78 1.01
N SER A 260 10.02 -2.35 2.28
CA SER A 260 11.14 -2.07 3.18
C SER A 260 10.80 -2.28 4.66
N ALA A 261 11.02 -3.49 5.17
CA ALA A 261 10.85 -3.79 6.60
C ALA A 261 11.65 -2.85 7.52
N HIS A 262 12.78 -2.33 7.04
CA HIS A 262 13.60 -1.37 7.81
C HIS A 262 12.93 0.00 7.92
N THR A 263 12.21 0.47 6.90
CA THR A 263 11.42 1.70 6.97
C THR A 263 10.27 1.53 7.96
N THR A 264 9.51 0.45 7.86
CA THR A 264 8.45 0.13 8.82
C THR A 264 8.98 0.06 10.25
N LEU A 265 10.12 -0.60 10.48
CA LEU A 265 10.76 -0.65 11.80
C LEU A 265 11.12 0.74 12.32
N HIS A 266 11.70 1.58 11.47
CA HIS A 266 12.10 2.94 11.83
C HIS A 266 10.89 3.80 12.21
N GLU A 267 9.88 3.87 11.33
CA GLU A 267 8.68 4.68 11.54
C GLU A 267 7.86 4.21 12.75
N CYS A 268 7.68 2.89 12.91
CA CYS A 268 7.01 2.36 14.10
C CYS A 268 7.80 2.63 15.39
N SER A 269 9.14 2.64 15.32
CA SER A 269 9.96 2.97 16.48
C SER A 269 9.83 4.43 16.89
N LEU A 270 9.73 5.35 15.94
CA LEU A 270 9.45 6.77 16.19
C LEU A 270 8.05 6.97 16.78
N LEU A 271 7.04 6.37 16.14
CA LEU A 271 5.63 6.45 16.54
C LEU A 271 5.40 5.94 17.97
N LEU A 272 6.02 4.80 18.31
CA LEU A 272 5.87 4.18 19.63
C LEU A 272 6.90 4.66 20.68
N GLY A 273 7.85 5.49 20.26
CA GLY A 273 8.94 5.96 21.16
C GLY A 273 9.76 4.79 21.73
N SER A 274 9.86 3.66 21.00
CA SER A 274 10.47 2.42 21.50
C SER A 274 11.33 1.75 20.44
N LYS A 275 12.46 1.16 20.88
CA LYS A 275 13.31 0.29 20.06
C LYS A 275 13.01 -1.21 20.25
N LYS A 276 12.05 -1.55 21.12
CA LYS A 276 11.65 -2.94 21.39
C LYS A 276 10.60 -3.41 20.38
N ILE A 277 10.96 -3.36 19.11
CA ILE A 277 10.09 -3.71 17.97
C ILE A 277 10.90 -4.58 17.03
N LYS A 278 10.28 -5.62 16.53
CA LYS A 278 10.78 -6.52 15.50
C LYS A 278 9.78 -6.52 14.34
N VAL A 279 10.26 -6.49 13.11
CA VAL A 279 9.41 -6.52 11.91
C VAL A 279 9.78 -7.75 11.11
N GLN A 280 8.78 -8.50 10.72
CA GLN A 280 8.91 -9.64 9.83
C GLN A 280 7.97 -9.48 8.64
N ASN A 281 8.55 -9.26 7.45
CA ASN A 281 7.77 -9.26 6.23
C ASN A 281 7.23 -10.64 5.94
N GLN A 282 5.97 -10.68 5.59
CA GLN A 282 5.27 -11.84 5.05
C GLN A 282 5.38 -11.84 3.53
N LEU A 283 4.59 -12.67 2.85
CA LEU A 283 4.52 -12.63 1.39
C LEU A 283 4.06 -11.26 0.89
N VAL A 284 4.84 -10.68 0.00
CA VAL A 284 4.51 -9.42 -0.67
C VAL A 284 3.71 -9.69 -1.94
N GLY A 285 2.52 -9.11 -2.04
CA GLY A 285 1.62 -9.28 -3.18
C GLY A 285 2.03 -8.51 -4.42
N GLY A 286 2.81 -7.45 -4.23
CA GLY A 286 3.38 -6.64 -5.30
C GLY A 286 4.12 -5.43 -4.72
N GLY A 287 5.08 -4.89 -5.49
CA GLY A 287 5.81 -3.69 -5.16
C GLY A 287 5.66 -2.68 -6.29
N PHE A 288 5.17 -1.48 -6.01
CA PHE A 288 4.82 -0.49 -7.02
C PHE A 288 5.50 0.87 -6.81
N GLY A 289 6.40 0.95 -5.89
CA GLY A 289 7.17 2.17 -5.57
C GLY A 289 6.77 2.86 -4.29
#